data_012ba668a903c9190b30dbaa42540e0d
#
_entry.id   012ba668a903c9190b30dbaa42540e0d
#
_cell.length_a   1.000
_cell.length_b   1.000
_cell.length_c   1.000
_cell.angle_alpha   90.00
_cell.angle_beta   90.00
_cell.angle_gamma   90.00
#
_symmetry.space_group_name_H-M   'P 1'
#
loop_
_entity.id
_entity.type
_entity.pdbx_description
1 polymer ?
#
loop_
_entity_poly.entity_id
_entity_poly.type
_entity_poly.pdbx_seq_one_letter_code
_entity_poly.pdbx_strand_id
1 'polypeptide(L)'
;MSDHLVSDQAPSSPPPDVSLLLRAHADLTGESANLAVLTQGRAEYVAQVPGRHTMRTFTEVGNRVALHCTGVGKALLAAVPPAQASRLIGTAPLAAQTAGTITDPALVQAEIALTRARGYALDEGEMEIGVRCVAVGLPGTAPMAVSVSGPAARMTDDLITAAVSALSAAAAELRQQLA
;
A
#
# COMPACT_ATOMS: atom_id res chain seq x y z
N MET A 1 -1.09 36.84 11.10
CA MET A 1 -0.50 35.52 11.18
C MET A 1 -1.65 34.55 11.43
N SER A 2 -2.17 33.92 10.38
CA SER A 2 -3.32 33.01 10.46
C SER A 2 -2.80 31.62 10.08
N ASP A 3 -2.65 30.79 11.10
CA ASP A 3 -2.36 29.37 10.95
C ASP A 3 -3.56 28.69 10.27
N HIS A 4 -3.41 28.34 9.00
CA HIS A 4 -4.29 27.37 8.36
C HIS A 4 -3.90 25.97 8.84
N LEU A 5 -4.59 25.52 9.88
CA LEU A 5 -4.66 24.11 10.26
C LEU A 5 -5.32 23.37 9.09
N VAL A 6 -4.50 22.73 8.25
CA VAL A 6 -4.96 21.72 7.30
C VAL A 6 -5.55 20.59 8.15
N SER A 7 -6.86 20.39 8.05
CA SER A 7 -7.56 19.30 8.75
C SER A 7 -7.04 17.95 8.25
N ASP A 8 -6.28 17.27 9.09
CA ASP A 8 -5.65 15.95 8.87
C ASP A 8 -6.67 14.81 9.08
N GLN A 9 -7.87 14.96 8.49
CA GLN A 9 -8.89 13.91 8.53
C GLN A 9 -8.90 13.18 7.20
N ALA A 10 -8.58 11.88 7.26
CA ALA A 10 -8.84 10.95 6.16
C ALA A 10 -10.34 11.03 5.79
N PRO A 11 -10.69 10.93 4.49
CA PRO A 11 -12.08 10.97 4.07
C PRO A 11 -12.87 9.86 4.75
N SER A 12 -14.00 10.22 5.36
CA SER A 12 -14.83 9.33 6.19
C SER A 12 -15.52 8.19 5.42
N SER A 13 -15.44 8.18 4.10
CA SER A 13 -15.90 7.08 3.23
C SER A 13 -15.20 7.18 1.88
N PRO A 14 -14.74 6.05 1.30
CA PRO A 14 -14.18 6.05 -0.04
C PRO A 14 -15.27 6.42 -1.07
N PRO A 15 -14.89 7.03 -2.21
CA PRO A 15 -15.81 7.26 -3.32
C PRO A 15 -16.44 5.93 -3.78
N PRO A 16 -17.69 5.92 -4.27
CA PRO A 16 -18.39 4.71 -4.72
C PRO A 16 -17.61 3.87 -5.73
N ASP A 17 -16.86 4.51 -6.61
CA ASP A 17 -16.07 3.87 -7.66
C ASP A 17 -14.89 3.07 -7.11
N VAL A 18 -14.34 3.46 -5.96
CA VAL A 18 -13.24 2.73 -5.29
C VAL A 18 -13.67 1.34 -4.83
N SER A 19 -14.90 1.21 -4.32
CA SER A 19 -15.42 -0.10 -3.88
C SER A 19 -15.59 -1.06 -5.06
N LEU A 20 -16.05 -0.58 -6.22
CA LEU A 20 -16.16 -1.39 -7.45
C LEU A 20 -14.79 -1.80 -7.96
N LEU A 21 -13.83 -0.88 -7.94
CA LEU A 21 -12.46 -1.14 -8.34
C LEU A 21 -11.80 -2.20 -7.45
N LEU A 22 -11.90 -2.07 -6.13
CA LEU A 22 -11.36 -3.06 -5.19
C LEU A 22 -12.04 -4.43 -5.38
N ARG A 23 -13.36 -4.45 -5.63
CA ARG A 23 -14.09 -5.69 -5.92
C ARG A 23 -13.56 -6.38 -7.18
N ALA A 24 -13.34 -5.65 -8.25
CA ALA A 24 -12.77 -6.22 -9.48
C ALA A 24 -11.41 -6.89 -9.22
N HIS A 25 -10.56 -6.30 -8.36
CA HIS A 25 -9.27 -6.89 -8.00
C HIS A 25 -9.41 -8.12 -7.09
N ALA A 26 -10.33 -8.07 -6.12
CA ALA A 26 -10.63 -9.22 -5.27
C ALA A 26 -11.22 -10.38 -6.08
N ASP A 27 -12.08 -10.10 -7.05
CA ASP A 27 -12.67 -11.12 -7.93
C ASP A 27 -11.62 -11.72 -8.87
N LEU A 28 -10.73 -10.89 -9.45
CA LEU A 28 -9.64 -11.34 -10.32
C LEU A 28 -8.67 -12.28 -9.58
N THR A 29 -8.27 -11.91 -8.38
CA THR A 29 -7.21 -12.62 -7.64
C THR A 29 -7.75 -13.67 -6.67
N GLY A 30 -8.99 -13.52 -6.21
CA GLY A 30 -9.56 -14.28 -5.09
C GLY A 30 -9.07 -13.84 -3.72
N GLU A 31 -8.17 -12.86 -3.65
CA GLU A 31 -7.54 -12.37 -2.44
C GLU A 31 -8.07 -10.99 -2.03
N SER A 32 -7.72 -10.52 -0.83
CA SER A 32 -8.22 -9.24 -0.31
C SER A 32 -7.61 -8.06 -1.05
N ALA A 33 -8.44 -7.11 -1.48
CA ALA A 33 -8.05 -5.86 -2.10
C ALA A 33 -8.28 -4.68 -1.16
N ASN A 34 -7.32 -3.75 -1.08
CA ASN A 34 -7.33 -2.67 -0.10
C ASN A 34 -6.95 -1.34 -0.75
N LEU A 35 -7.45 -0.25 -0.16
CA LEU A 35 -6.98 1.11 -0.37
C LEU A 35 -6.40 1.65 0.94
N ALA A 36 -5.23 2.24 0.86
CA ALA A 36 -4.58 2.91 1.99
C ALA A 36 -4.19 4.34 1.62
N VAL A 37 -4.14 5.21 2.63
CA VAL A 37 -3.66 6.60 2.53
C VAL A 37 -2.49 6.83 3.48
N LEU A 38 -1.66 7.83 3.15
CA LEU A 38 -0.59 8.29 4.03
C LEU A 38 -1.16 9.25 5.07
N THR A 39 -1.11 8.89 6.33
CA THR A 39 -1.61 9.68 7.43
C THR A 39 -0.65 9.60 8.62
N GLN A 40 -0.23 10.74 9.17
CA GLN A 40 0.62 10.82 10.36
C GLN A 40 1.86 9.89 10.31
N GLY A 41 2.50 9.76 9.15
CA GLY A 41 3.68 8.91 8.96
C GLY A 41 3.41 7.40 8.94
N ARG A 42 2.16 6.98 8.74
CA ARG A 42 1.74 5.58 8.64
C ARG A 42 0.82 5.38 7.44
N ALA A 43 0.67 4.14 7.00
CA ALA A 43 -0.36 3.76 6.05
C ALA A 43 -1.64 3.41 6.82
N GLU A 44 -2.74 4.10 6.51
CA GLU A 44 -4.06 3.83 7.08
C GLU A 44 -4.96 3.21 6.02
N TYR A 45 -5.55 2.06 6.33
CA TYR A 45 -6.52 1.41 5.44
C TYR A 45 -7.85 2.16 5.49
N VAL A 46 -8.31 2.66 4.36
CA VAL A 46 -9.56 3.43 4.24
C VAL A 46 -10.67 2.68 3.50
N ALA A 47 -10.33 1.62 2.76
CA ALA A 47 -11.30 0.72 2.14
C ALA A 47 -10.71 -0.68 1.98
N GLN A 48 -11.58 -1.69 2.03
CA GLN A 48 -11.25 -3.09 1.81
C GLN A 48 -12.39 -3.82 1.13
N VAL A 49 -12.05 -4.74 0.24
CA VAL A 49 -12.93 -5.82 -0.22
C VAL A 49 -12.25 -7.13 0.13
N PRO A 50 -12.84 -7.97 0.98
CA PRO A 50 -12.25 -9.24 1.38
C PRO A 50 -12.22 -10.22 0.20
N GLY A 51 -11.17 -11.03 0.15
CA GLY A 51 -11.08 -12.17 -0.77
C GLY A 51 -12.16 -13.23 -0.49
N ARG A 52 -12.39 -14.09 -1.48
CA ARG A 52 -13.44 -15.14 -1.44
C ARG A 52 -13.11 -16.33 -0.52
N HIS A 53 -11.86 -16.47 -0.09
CA HIS A 53 -11.44 -17.58 0.75
C HIS A 53 -11.73 -17.34 2.23
N THR A 54 -12.08 -18.37 2.99
CA THR A 54 -12.27 -18.30 4.44
C THR A 54 -10.95 -17.91 5.13
N MET A 55 -9.85 -18.58 4.76
CA MET A 55 -8.50 -18.15 5.19
C MET A 55 -8.00 -17.08 4.23
N ARG A 56 -7.92 -15.85 4.71
CA ARG A 56 -7.49 -14.67 3.95
C ARG A 56 -6.78 -13.67 4.86
N THR A 57 -6.04 -12.75 4.29
CA THR A 57 -5.46 -11.63 5.04
C THR A 57 -6.56 -10.78 5.63
N PHE A 58 -6.49 -10.55 6.93
CA PHE A 58 -7.45 -9.71 7.64
C PHE A 58 -6.88 -8.30 7.79
N THR A 59 -7.62 -7.32 7.29
CA THR A 59 -7.30 -5.90 7.42
C THR A 59 -8.55 -5.19 7.89
N GLU A 60 -8.45 -4.28 8.84
CA GLU A 60 -9.58 -3.45 9.25
C GLU A 60 -9.43 -2.04 8.70
N VAL A 61 -10.53 -1.47 8.20
CA VAL A 61 -10.59 -0.05 7.86
C VAL A 61 -10.33 0.78 9.12
N GLY A 62 -9.44 1.79 9.00
CA GLY A 62 -8.96 2.59 10.11
C GLY A 62 -7.69 2.04 10.78
N ASN A 63 -7.27 0.81 10.49
CA ASN A 63 -6.02 0.27 11.00
C ASN A 63 -4.82 0.95 10.34
N ARG A 64 -3.80 1.27 11.15
CA ARG A 64 -2.57 1.95 10.72
C ARG A 64 -1.38 1.02 10.82
N VAL A 65 -0.65 0.88 9.72
CA VAL A 65 0.51 -0.01 9.61
C VAL A 65 1.78 0.76 9.26
N ALA A 66 2.93 0.12 9.51
CA ALA A 66 4.23 0.71 9.24
C ALA A 66 4.48 0.85 7.72
N LEU A 67 5.20 1.93 7.34
CA LEU A 67 5.48 2.22 5.94
C LEU A 67 6.57 1.30 5.36
N HIS A 68 7.57 0.93 6.15
CA HIS A 68 8.78 0.26 5.64
C HIS A 68 8.61 -1.23 5.34
N CYS A 69 7.66 -1.91 5.97
CA CYS A 69 7.51 -3.37 5.91
C CYS A 69 6.16 -3.85 5.36
N THR A 70 5.35 -2.96 4.79
CA THR A 70 4.07 -3.33 4.15
C THR A 70 4.07 -2.92 2.68
N GLY A 71 3.35 -3.67 1.83
CA GLY A 71 3.21 -3.35 0.42
C GLY A 71 2.63 -1.94 0.22
N VAL A 72 1.51 -1.63 0.89
CA VAL A 72 0.89 -0.29 0.83
C VAL A 72 1.82 0.80 1.36
N GLY A 73 2.57 0.54 2.43
CA GLY A 73 3.50 1.51 3.00
C GLY A 73 4.65 1.84 2.05
N LYS A 74 5.28 0.82 1.47
CA LYS A 74 6.35 1.01 0.46
C LYS A 74 5.83 1.69 -0.81
N ALA A 75 4.61 1.37 -1.25
CA ALA A 75 3.96 2.04 -2.37
C ALA A 75 3.69 3.53 -2.07
N LEU A 76 3.23 3.87 -0.86
CA LEU A 76 3.05 5.25 -0.41
C LEU A 76 4.38 6.02 -0.36
N LEU A 77 5.44 5.41 0.19
CA LEU A 77 6.80 5.99 0.19
C LEU A 77 7.32 6.23 -1.24
N ALA A 78 6.98 5.36 -2.18
CA ALA A 78 7.33 5.55 -3.59
C ALA A 78 6.49 6.65 -4.26
N ALA A 79 5.27 6.90 -3.80
CA ALA A 79 4.35 7.88 -4.35
C ALA A 79 4.65 9.32 -3.91
N VAL A 80 5.35 9.53 -2.80
CA VAL A 80 5.75 10.86 -2.33
C VAL A 80 7.11 11.28 -2.91
N PRO A 81 7.46 12.60 -2.91
CA PRO A 81 8.79 13.05 -3.32
C PRO A 81 9.92 12.37 -2.52
N PRO A 82 11.09 12.12 -3.13
CA PRO A 82 12.21 11.41 -2.46
C PRO A 82 12.63 12.02 -1.12
N ALA A 83 12.68 13.34 -1.03
CA ALA A 83 13.01 14.04 0.22
C ALA A 83 11.96 13.80 1.33
N GLN A 84 10.70 13.68 0.97
CA GLN A 84 9.64 13.36 1.92
C GLN A 84 9.72 11.90 2.37
N ALA A 85 9.95 10.97 1.44
CA ALA A 85 10.16 9.55 1.78
C ALA A 85 11.34 9.39 2.75
N SER A 86 12.48 10.05 2.49
CA SER A 86 13.65 10.02 3.38
C SER A 86 13.34 10.55 4.78
N ARG A 87 12.54 11.61 4.90
CA ARG A 87 12.11 12.14 6.22
C ARG A 87 11.20 11.14 6.95
N LEU A 88 10.28 10.47 6.23
CA LEU A 88 9.36 9.48 6.81
C LEU A 88 10.10 8.21 7.26
N ILE A 89 11.11 7.76 6.52
CA ILE A 89 11.95 6.63 6.88
C ILE A 89 12.85 6.98 8.08
N GLY A 90 13.39 8.19 8.09
CA GLY A 90 14.34 8.64 9.12
C GLY A 90 15.73 8.00 8.98
N THR A 91 16.51 8.06 10.06
CA THR A 91 17.90 7.58 10.11
C THR A 91 18.14 6.52 11.19
N ALA A 92 17.21 6.34 12.09
CA ALA A 92 17.28 5.31 13.13
C ALA A 92 16.83 3.94 12.58
N PRO A 93 17.36 2.84 13.11
CA PRO A 93 16.89 1.50 12.77
C PRO A 93 15.38 1.36 12.94
N LEU A 94 14.73 0.70 11.98
CA LEU A 94 13.27 0.51 11.96
C LEU A 94 12.89 -0.79 12.71
N ALA A 95 11.67 -0.84 13.21
CA ALA A 95 11.19 -1.99 13.97
C ALA A 95 11.05 -3.24 13.07
N ALA A 96 11.61 -4.36 13.51
CA ALA A 96 11.40 -5.65 12.88
C ALA A 96 10.02 -6.21 13.29
N GLN A 97 9.25 -6.67 12.31
CA GLN A 97 8.01 -7.43 12.53
C GLN A 97 8.26 -8.92 12.35
N THR A 98 9.12 -9.27 11.39
CA THR A 98 9.58 -10.63 11.11
C THR A 98 11.09 -10.63 10.88
N ALA A 99 11.67 -11.81 10.73
CA ALA A 99 13.08 -11.93 10.31
C ALA A 99 13.33 -11.39 8.89
N GLY A 100 12.30 -11.26 8.06
CA GLY A 100 12.37 -10.70 6.70
C GLY A 100 12.24 -9.19 6.64
N THR A 101 11.88 -8.52 7.73
CA THR A 101 11.71 -7.05 7.75
C THR A 101 13.03 -6.33 7.47
N ILE A 102 13.02 -5.41 6.50
CA ILE A 102 14.15 -4.51 6.26
C ILE A 102 14.16 -3.44 7.35
N THR A 103 15.17 -3.46 8.22
CA THR A 103 15.27 -2.55 9.37
C THR A 103 16.31 -1.43 9.20
N ASP A 104 17.21 -1.56 8.21
CA ASP A 104 18.18 -0.53 7.87
C ASP A 104 17.53 0.55 7.00
N PRO A 105 17.51 1.83 7.42
CA PRO A 105 16.93 2.92 6.64
C PRO A 105 17.51 3.06 5.23
N ALA A 106 18.82 2.80 5.07
CA ALA A 106 19.47 2.89 3.74
C ALA A 106 18.98 1.79 2.79
N LEU A 107 18.77 0.58 3.31
CA LEU A 107 18.20 -0.53 2.54
C LEU A 107 16.73 -0.29 2.22
N VAL A 108 15.95 0.29 3.14
CA VAL A 108 14.58 0.70 2.84
C VAL A 108 14.54 1.76 1.75
N GLN A 109 15.42 2.76 1.78
CA GLN A 109 15.51 3.76 0.71
C GLN A 109 15.84 3.15 -0.65
N ALA A 110 16.76 2.16 -0.68
CA ALA A 110 17.09 1.42 -1.91
C ALA A 110 15.87 0.64 -2.43
N GLU A 111 15.12 -0.04 -1.55
CA GLU A 111 13.89 -0.75 -1.92
C GLU A 111 12.82 0.22 -2.45
N ILE A 112 12.68 1.43 -1.89
CA ILE A 112 11.77 2.44 -2.40
C ILE A 112 12.20 2.96 -3.78
N ALA A 113 13.51 3.10 -4.03
CA ALA A 113 14.01 3.45 -5.35
C ALA A 113 13.68 2.37 -6.39
N LEU A 114 13.85 1.09 -6.05
CA LEU A 114 13.44 -0.04 -6.88
C LEU A 114 11.93 -0.07 -7.11
N THR A 115 11.14 0.19 -6.07
CA THR A 115 9.67 0.29 -6.16
C THR A 115 9.24 1.37 -7.16
N ARG A 116 9.89 2.55 -7.14
CA ARG A 116 9.65 3.60 -8.13
C ARG A 116 9.99 3.17 -9.55
N ALA A 117 11.13 2.51 -9.71
CA ALA A 117 11.60 2.07 -11.03
C ALA A 117 10.71 1.00 -11.65
N ARG A 118 10.26 0.02 -10.86
CA ARG A 118 9.40 -1.08 -11.36
C ARG A 118 7.89 -0.72 -11.37
N GLY A 119 7.48 0.32 -10.63
CA GLY A 119 6.09 0.82 -10.59
C GLY A 119 5.19 0.13 -9.55
N TYR A 120 5.69 -0.79 -8.74
CA TYR A 120 4.92 -1.48 -7.70
C TYR A 120 5.81 -1.88 -6.51
N ALA A 121 5.19 -2.01 -5.35
CA ALA A 121 5.81 -2.49 -4.12
C ALA A 121 5.44 -3.95 -3.86
N LEU A 122 6.34 -4.69 -3.20
CA LEU A 122 6.11 -6.05 -2.71
C LEU A 122 6.35 -6.10 -1.20
N ASP A 123 5.53 -6.85 -0.48
CA ASP A 123 5.80 -7.34 0.85
C ASP A 123 5.90 -8.87 0.77
N GLU A 124 7.06 -9.41 1.08
CA GLU A 124 7.41 -10.82 1.00
C GLU A 124 7.52 -11.41 2.42
N GLY A 125 6.47 -11.26 3.22
CA GLY A 125 6.46 -11.72 4.61
C GLY A 125 7.24 -10.80 5.56
N GLU A 126 7.40 -9.53 5.20
CA GLU A 126 8.10 -8.54 6.01
C GLU A 126 7.24 -8.06 7.19
N MET A 127 5.93 -7.88 6.98
CA MET A 127 4.99 -7.52 8.04
C MET A 127 4.50 -8.75 8.80
N GLU A 128 4.21 -9.83 8.09
CA GLU A 128 3.70 -11.08 8.67
C GLU A 128 4.18 -12.29 7.86
N ILE A 129 4.74 -13.28 8.58
CA ILE A 129 5.23 -14.52 7.96
C ILE A 129 4.08 -15.23 7.23
N GLY A 130 4.34 -15.65 5.98
CA GLY A 130 3.34 -16.37 5.18
C GLY A 130 2.34 -15.47 4.46
N VAL A 131 2.46 -14.15 4.55
CA VAL A 131 1.68 -13.19 3.79
C VAL A 131 2.53 -12.60 2.67
N ARG A 132 1.95 -12.43 1.48
CA ARG A 132 2.50 -11.62 0.38
C ARG A 132 1.51 -10.54 0.00
N CYS A 133 2.02 -9.38 -0.32
CA CYS A 133 1.23 -8.25 -0.77
C CYS A 133 1.92 -7.56 -1.95
N VAL A 134 1.13 -7.17 -2.94
CA VAL A 134 1.55 -6.29 -4.02
C VAL A 134 0.72 -5.01 -3.98
N ALA A 135 1.37 -3.86 -4.16
CA ALA A 135 0.71 -2.56 -4.10
C ALA A 135 1.24 -1.60 -5.17
N VAL A 136 0.36 -0.73 -5.64
CA VAL A 136 0.69 0.37 -6.56
C VAL A 136 0.32 1.69 -5.90
N GLY A 137 1.27 2.62 -5.90
CA GLY A 137 1.09 3.96 -5.34
C GLY A 137 0.47 4.93 -6.34
N LEU A 138 -0.37 5.82 -5.83
CA LEU A 138 -0.94 6.95 -6.57
C LEU A 138 -0.35 8.24 -5.98
N PRO A 139 0.57 8.90 -6.71
CA PRO A 139 1.10 10.20 -6.28
C PRO A 139 0.03 11.28 -6.39
N GLY A 140 0.11 12.28 -5.54
CA GLY A 140 -0.81 13.42 -5.51
C GLY A 140 -0.69 14.22 -4.23
N THR A 141 -1.57 15.19 -4.03
CA THR A 141 -1.66 15.97 -2.79
C THR A 141 -2.05 15.11 -1.60
N ALA A 142 -2.83 14.06 -1.83
CA ALA A 142 -3.16 13.02 -0.86
C ALA A 142 -2.68 11.66 -1.43
N PRO A 143 -1.44 11.24 -1.14
CA PRO A 143 -0.90 9.98 -1.67
C PRO A 143 -1.71 8.79 -1.19
N MET A 144 -2.05 7.90 -2.13
CA MET A 144 -2.80 6.68 -1.88
C MET A 144 -2.06 5.45 -2.41
N ALA A 145 -2.44 4.26 -1.96
CA ALA A 145 -1.96 3.00 -2.49
C ALA A 145 -3.11 1.99 -2.57
N VAL A 146 -3.20 1.30 -3.70
CA VAL A 146 -4.09 0.15 -3.89
C VAL A 146 -3.27 -1.13 -3.82
N SER A 147 -3.81 -2.17 -3.20
CA SER A 147 -3.08 -3.42 -3.00
C SER A 147 -3.97 -4.65 -3.10
N VAL A 148 -3.32 -5.78 -3.36
CA VAL A 148 -3.86 -7.13 -3.16
C VAL A 148 -2.93 -7.87 -2.21
N SER A 149 -3.51 -8.51 -1.20
CA SER A 149 -2.77 -9.27 -0.19
C SER A 149 -3.45 -10.58 0.14
N GLY A 150 -2.64 -11.60 0.35
CA GLY A 150 -3.11 -12.95 0.66
C GLY A 150 -2.01 -13.86 1.19
N PRO A 151 -2.35 -15.10 1.56
CA PRO A 151 -1.37 -16.11 1.93
C PRO A 151 -0.35 -16.35 0.82
N ALA A 152 0.94 -16.41 1.18
CA ALA A 152 2.04 -16.56 0.24
C ALA A 152 1.88 -17.80 -0.69
N ALA A 153 1.29 -18.87 -0.18
CA ALA A 153 1.03 -20.07 -0.96
C ALA A 153 0.07 -19.86 -2.15
N ARG A 154 -0.79 -18.86 -2.10
CA ARG A 154 -1.72 -18.50 -3.18
C ARG A 154 -1.28 -17.29 -3.99
N MET A 155 -0.55 -16.37 -3.37
CA MET A 155 0.03 -15.19 -4.04
C MET A 155 1.28 -15.58 -4.84
N THR A 156 1.08 -16.41 -5.87
CA THR A 156 2.14 -16.87 -6.79
C THR A 156 2.69 -15.71 -7.62
N ASP A 157 3.86 -15.88 -8.23
CA ASP A 157 4.47 -14.85 -9.08
C ASP A 157 3.61 -14.52 -10.30
N ASP A 158 2.92 -15.52 -10.86
CA ASP A 158 1.95 -15.32 -11.95
C ASP A 158 0.76 -14.46 -11.50
N LEU A 159 0.22 -14.76 -10.30
CA LEU A 159 -0.88 -13.97 -9.74
C LEU A 159 -0.44 -12.55 -9.41
N ILE A 160 0.77 -12.36 -8.86
CA ILE A 160 1.35 -11.03 -8.62
C ILE A 160 1.49 -10.26 -9.93
N THR A 161 1.99 -10.90 -11.00
CA THR A 161 2.12 -10.26 -12.32
C THR A 161 0.77 -9.80 -12.86
N ALA A 162 -0.26 -10.65 -12.77
CA ALA A 162 -1.62 -10.30 -13.16
C ALA A 162 -2.19 -9.15 -12.30
N ALA A 163 -1.98 -9.21 -10.98
CA ALA A 163 -2.42 -8.18 -10.05
C ALA A 163 -1.72 -6.84 -10.31
N VAL A 164 -0.41 -6.82 -10.59
CA VAL A 164 0.34 -5.60 -10.94
C VAL A 164 -0.27 -4.92 -12.16
N SER A 165 -0.57 -5.68 -13.22
CA SER A 165 -1.17 -5.14 -14.43
C SER A 165 -2.53 -4.48 -14.14
N ALA A 166 -3.40 -5.17 -13.40
CA ALA A 166 -4.71 -4.68 -13.04
C ALA A 166 -4.64 -3.47 -12.09
N LEU A 167 -3.81 -3.53 -11.04
CA LEU A 167 -3.62 -2.42 -10.09
C LEU A 167 -3.05 -1.17 -10.77
N SER A 168 -2.13 -1.34 -11.72
CA SER A 168 -1.54 -0.22 -12.46
C SER A 168 -2.57 0.48 -13.34
N ALA A 169 -3.46 -0.29 -14.01
CA ALA A 169 -4.57 0.25 -14.79
C ALA A 169 -5.55 1.02 -13.88
N ALA A 170 -5.92 0.43 -12.74
CA ALA A 170 -6.78 1.04 -11.75
C ALA A 170 -6.19 2.34 -11.16
N ALA A 171 -4.90 2.35 -10.85
CA ALA A 171 -4.21 3.53 -10.37
C ALA A 171 -4.20 4.66 -11.41
N ALA A 172 -4.07 4.34 -12.69
CA ALA A 172 -4.16 5.31 -13.78
C ALA A 172 -5.57 5.90 -13.90
N GLU A 173 -6.60 5.08 -13.80
CA GLU A 173 -8.01 5.50 -13.84
C GLU A 173 -8.36 6.41 -12.65
N LEU A 174 -8.01 6.00 -11.43
CA LEU A 174 -8.23 6.82 -10.22
C LEU A 174 -7.53 8.19 -10.32
N ARG A 175 -6.32 8.26 -10.88
CA ARG A 175 -5.62 9.54 -11.08
C ARG A 175 -6.38 10.48 -12.01
N GLN A 176 -7.04 9.95 -13.04
CA GLN A 176 -7.84 10.76 -13.97
C GLN A 176 -9.11 11.30 -13.30
N GLN A 177 -9.70 10.54 -12.37
CA GLN A 177 -10.91 10.95 -11.64
C GLN A 177 -10.62 11.98 -10.54
N LEU A 178 -9.38 12.01 -10.01
CA LEU A 178 -8.97 12.90 -8.92
C LEU A 178 -8.22 14.15 -9.41
N ALA A 179 -7.97 14.29 -10.70
CA ALA A 179 -7.32 15.44 -11.32
C ALA A 179 -8.31 16.57 -11.62
#